data_f5a51aeb2b82b4e0c28f3b4b81bb5113
#
_entry.id   f5a51aeb2b82b4e0c28f3b4b81bb5113
#
_cell.length_a   1.000
_cell.length_b   1.000
_cell.length_c   1.000
_cell.angle_alpha   90.00
_cell.angle_beta   90.00
_cell.angle_gamma   90.00
#
_symmetry.space_group_name_H-M   'P 1'
#
loop_
_entity.id
_entity.type
_entity.pdbx_description
1 polymer ?
#
loop_
_entity_poly.entity_id
_entity_poly.type
_entity_poly.pdbx_seq_one_letter_code
_entity_poly.pdbx_strand_id
1 'polypeptide(L)'
;MGDRFDHPLQGVTLPRGLQSLTLGANFSNSLDQLTFPASLLDLRFGTSSNLILKHVTLPGSLQNLHLGRWYEPNLACLRLPESLQSLTLDIRNPGCQLLAGTLPSNLRSLTFGPRFNQSLQGMNFPTSLTCLTFSTDFNQSLEQVNWPNGLQ
;
A
#
# COMPACT_ATOMS: atom_id res chain seq x y z
N MET A 1 -2.74 -17.09 -3.08
CA MET A 1 -1.65 -18.08 -3.00
C MET A 1 -1.40 -18.39 -1.53
N GLY A 2 -0.95 -19.62 -1.18
CA GLY A 2 -0.74 -19.98 0.24
C GLY A 2 0.45 -19.27 0.88
N ASP A 3 0.50 -19.24 2.22
CA ASP A 3 1.51 -18.51 3.00
C ASP A 3 2.96 -18.95 2.76
N ARG A 4 3.15 -20.17 2.29
CA ARG A 4 4.48 -20.74 1.97
C ARG A 4 4.88 -20.56 0.51
N PHE A 5 4.02 -19.94 -0.30
CA PHE A 5 4.34 -19.73 -1.71
C PHE A 5 5.41 -18.65 -1.84
N ASP A 6 6.56 -19.02 -2.37
CA ASP A 6 7.71 -18.14 -2.61
C ASP A 6 8.45 -18.55 -3.91
N HIS A 7 7.68 -18.75 -4.99
CA HIS A 7 8.25 -18.99 -6.30
C HIS A 7 8.26 -17.74 -7.15
N PRO A 8 9.28 -17.54 -8.01
CA PRO A 8 9.31 -16.43 -8.93
C PRO A 8 8.06 -16.38 -9.83
N LEU A 9 7.52 -15.18 -10.02
CA LEU A 9 6.40 -14.95 -10.93
C LEU A 9 6.85 -14.41 -12.30
N GLN A 10 8.14 -14.41 -12.56
CA GLN A 10 8.69 -14.00 -13.85
C GLN A 10 8.16 -14.92 -14.97
N GLY A 11 7.62 -14.33 -16.03
CA GLY A 11 7.02 -15.06 -17.15
C GLY A 11 5.62 -15.64 -16.87
N VAL A 12 5.09 -15.45 -15.67
CA VAL A 12 3.72 -15.86 -15.35
C VAL A 12 2.72 -14.90 -16.00
N THR A 13 1.77 -15.45 -16.75
CA THR A 13 0.63 -14.70 -17.28
C THR A 13 -0.57 -14.87 -16.36
N LEU A 14 -0.99 -13.80 -15.71
CA LEU A 14 -2.19 -13.80 -14.87
C LEU A 14 -3.46 -13.82 -15.74
N PRO A 15 -4.54 -14.50 -15.30
CA PRO A 15 -5.80 -14.53 -16.04
C PRO A 15 -6.35 -13.12 -16.27
N ARG A 16 -6.85 -12.85 -17.48
CA ARG A 16 -7.39 -11.52 -17.85
C ARG A 16 -8.59 -11.07 -17.01
N GLY A 17 -9.34 -12.02 -16.43
CA GLY A 17 -10.49 -11.75 -15.56
C GLY A 17 -10.17 -11.76 -14.07
N LEU A 18 -8.89 -11.84 -13.67
CA LEU A 18 -8.51 -11.89 -12.27
C LEU A 18 -8.82 -10.55 -11.57
N GLN A 19 -9.68 -10.59 -10.55
CA GLN A 19 -10.09 -9.40 -9.77
C GLN A 19 -9.37 -9.27 -8.44
N SER A 20 -8.93 -10.37 -7.84
CA SER A 20 -8.23 -10.35 -6.56
C SER A 20 -6.99 -11.25 -6.60
N LEU A 21 -5.88 -10.72 -6.10
CA LEU A 21 -4.63 -11.45 -5.95
C LEU A 21 -4.08 -11.26 -4.54
N THR A 22 -3.89 -12.37 -3.84
CA THR A 22 -3.20 -12.38 -2.55
C THR A 22 -1.93 -13.19 -2.66
N LEU A 23 -0.80 -12.56 -2.40
CA LEU A 23 0.49 -13.20 -2.26
C LEU A 23 0.70 -13.54 -0.77
N GLY A 24 1.12 -14.77 -0.51
CA GLY A 24 1.24 -15.30 0.85
C GLY A 24 2.25 -14.57 1.73
N ALA A 25 2.23 -14.86 3.03
CA ALA A 25 3.02 -14.16 4.03
C ALA A 25 4.54 -14.20 3.77
N ASN A 26 5.03 -15.27 3.17
CA ASN A 26 6.48 -15.46 2.94
C ASN A 26 6.95 -15.10 1.53
N PHE A 27 6.06 -14.55 0.68
CA PHE A 27 6.46 -14.19 -0.67
C PHE A 27 7.51 -13.07 -0.67
N SER A 28 8.70 -13.37 -1.18
CA SER A 28 9.85 -12.45 -1.18
C SER A 28 10.48 -12.24 -2.57
N ASN A 29 9.93 -12.90 -3.60
CA ASN A 29 10.45 -12.78 -4.96
C ASN A 29 10.09 -11.45 -5.62
N SER A 30 10.90 -11.02 -6.59
CA SER A 30 10.64 -9.82 -7.39
C SER A 30 9.34 -9.96 -8.19
N LEU A 31 8.62 -8.85 -8.29
CA LEU A 31 7.47 -8.68 -9.18
C LEU A 31 7.85 -7.92 -10.45
N ASP A 32 9.14 -7.66 -10.67
CA ASP A 32 9.62 -7.04 -11.89
C ASP A 32 9.16 -7.88 -13.08
N GLN A 33 8.65 -7.22 -14.11
CA GLN A 33 8.08 -7.85 -15.31
C GLN A 33 6.74 -8.58 -15.13
N LEU A 34 6.18 -8.68 -13.91
CA LEU A 34 4.81 -9.16 -13.75
C LEU A 34 3.82 -8.10 -14.25
N THR A 35 2.98 -8.49 -15.22
CA THR A 35 1.92 -7.61 -15.70
C THR A 35 0.62 -7.96 -14.99
N PHE A 36 0.08 -7.01 -14.24
CA PHE A 36 -1.24 -7.17 -13.63
C PHE A 36 -2.35 -6.94 -14.66
N PRO A 37 -3.41 -7.76 -14.66
CA PRO A 37 -4.52 -7.56 -15.57
C PRO A 37 -5.34 -6.30 -15.22
N ALA A 38 -5.93 -5.65 -16.22
CA ALA A 38 -6.76 -4.47 -16.05
C ALA A 38 -8.07 -4.72 -15.27
N SER A 39 -8.39 -5.98 -14.98
CA SER A 39 -9.52 -6.38 -14.13
C SER A 39 -9.20 -6.42 -12.64
N LEU A 40 -7.91 -6.27 -12.25
CA LEU A 40 -7.51 -6.44 -10.86
C LEU A 40 -7.98 -5.25 -10.00
N LEU A 41 -8.78 -5.56 -8.98
CA LEU A 41 -9.38 -4.62 -8.05
C LEU A 41 -8.76 -4.67 -6.66
N ASP A 42 -8.29 -5.85 -6.25
CA ASP A 42 -7.74 -6.10 -4.91
C ASP A 42 -6.37 -6.77 -5.01
N LEU A 43 -5.36 -6.17 -4.40
CA LEU A 43 -4.00 -6.70 -4.35
C LEU A 43 -3.50 -6.69 -2.92
N ARG A 44 -3.13 -7.88 -2.41
CA ARG A 44 -2.65 -8.05 -1.05
C ARG A 44 -1.30 -8.73 -1.01
N PHE A 45 -0.39 -8.11 -0.29
CA PHE A 45 0.90 -8.69 0.05
C PHE A 45 0.91 -9.15 1.51
N GLY A 46 1.52 -10.29 1.75
CA GLY A 46 1.62 -10.86 3.09
C GLY A 46 2.54 -10.09 4.02
N THR A 47 2.46 -10.41 5.31
CA THR A 47 3.11 -9.64 6.40
C THR A 47 4.62 -9.78 6.46
N SER A 48 5.22 -10.76 5.79
CA SER A 48 6.68 -11.00 5.81
C SER A 48 7.36 -10.69 4.48
N SER A 49 6.62 -10.17 3.51
CA SER A 49 7.15 -9.85 2.19
C SER A 49 8.10 -8.64 2.26
N ASN A 50 9.36 -8.88 1.95
CA ASN A 50 10.35 -7.82 1.74
C ASN A 50 10.38 -7.46 0.25
N LEU A 51 9.29 -6.89 -0.24
CA LEU A 51 9.10 -6.63 -1.67
C LEU A 51 9.76 -5.33 -2.08
N ILE A 52 10.50 -5.40 -3.17
CA ILE A 52 10.98 -4.22 -3.89
C ILE A 52 9.92 -3.89 -4.96
N LEU A 53 9.14 -2.83 -4.72
CA LEU A 53 8.07 -2.41 -5.63
C LEU A 53 8.49 -1.27 -6.59
N LYS A 54 9.76 -0.94 -6.62
CA LYS A 54 10.30 0.21 -7.37
C LYS A 54 9.96 0.20 -8.86
N HIS A 55 9.89 -0.99 -9.46
CA HIS A 55 9.64 -1.16 -10.89
C HIS A 55 8.27 -1.78 -11.19
N VAL A 56 7.43 -1.90 -10.15
CA VAL A 56 6.09 -2.48 -10.28
C VAL A 56 5.10 -1.43 -10.78
N THR A 57 4.40 -1.75 -11.86
CA THR A 57 3.29 -0.92 -12.36
C THR A 57 1.98 -1.50 -11.88
N LEU A 58 1.29 -0.76 -11.00
CA LEU A 58 -0.04 -1.14 -10.53
C LEU A 58 -1.10 -0.82 -11.59
N PRO A 59 -2.13 -1.68 -11.75
CA PRO A 59 -3.17 -1.44 -12.75
C PRO A 59 -4.06 -0.25 -12.36
N GLY A 60 -4.50 0.52 -13.36
CA GLY A 60 -5.36 1.68 -13.16
C GLY A 60 -6.78 1.37 -12.67
N SER A 61 -7.13 0.10 -12.53
CA SER A 61 -8.41 -0.39 -11.97
C SER A 61 -8.34 -0.67 -10.46
N LEU A 62 -7.14 -0.69 -9.87
CA LEU A 62 -6.94 -1.15 -8.50
C LEU A 62 -7.66 -0.26 -7.49
N GLN A 63 -8.51 -0.87 -6.67
CA GLN A 63 -9.29 -0.18 -5.63
C GLN A 63 -8.76 -0.43 -4.22
N ASN A 64 -8.23 -1.63 -3.96
CA ASN A 64 -7.73 -2.00 -2.66
C ASN A 64 -6.28 -2.49 -2.75
N LEU A 65 -5.40 -1.89 -1.97
CA LEU A 65 -4.01 -2.28 -1.87
C LEU A 65 -3.62 -2.50 -0.42
N HIS A 66 -3.21 -3.73 -0.11
CA HIS A 66 -2.65 -4.05 1.19
C HIS A 66 -1.17 -4.37 1.03
N LEU A 67 -0.33 -3.44 1.47
CA LEU A 67 1.10 -3.64 1.54
C LEU A 67 1.44 -4.21 2.91
N GLY A 68 1.99 -5.42 2.93
CA GLY A 68 2.54 -6.04 4.13
C GLY A 68 3.72 -5.24 4.69
N ARG A 69 4.65 -5.90 5.35
CA ARG A 69 5.84 -5.23 5.89
C ARG A 69 6.67 -4.63 4.76
N TRP A 70 6.64 -3.33 4.66
CA TRP A 70 7.41 -2.61 3.66
C TRP A 70 8.69 -2.03 4.25
N TYR A 71 9.81 -2.34 3.62
CA TYR A 71 11.14 -1.86 4.02
C TYR A 71 11.71 -0.78 3.10
N GLU A 72 11.05 -0.46 2.02
CA GLU A 72 11.51 0.59 1.10
C GLU A 72 11.46 1.97 1.77
N PRO A 73 12.50 2.80 1.57
CA PRO A 73 12.60 4.10 2.24
C PRO A 73 11.65 5.17 1.71
N ASN A 74 10.94 4.90 0.61
CA ASN A 74 10.13 5.94 -0.03
C ASN A 74 8.90 5.37 -0.77
N LEU A 75 7.70 5.68 -0.27
CA LEU A 75 6.43 5.34 -0.93
C LEU A 75 6.26 6.09 -2.28
N ALA A 76 6.93 7.23 -2.47
CA ALA A 76 6.87 7.98 -3.73
C ALA A 76 7.46 7.18 -4.93
N CYS A 77 8.26 6.12 -4.67
CA CYS A 77 8.71 5.21 -5.71
C CYS A 77 7.57 4.34 -6.27
N LEU A 78 6.49 4.14 -5.50
CA LEU A 78 5.31 3.40 -5.93
C LEU A 78 4.26 4.40 -6.42
N ARG A 79 3.97 4.37 -7.71
CA ARG A 79 2.89 5.18 -8.29
C ARG A 79 1.56 4.53 -7.95
N LEU A 80 0.87 5.09 -6.93
CA LEU A 80 -0.47 4.66 -6.56
C LEU A 80 -1.49 5.13 -7.61
N PRO A 81 -2.37 4.25 -8.13
CA PRO A 81 -3.36 4.65 -9.12
C PRO A 81 -4.48 5.50 -8.49
N GLU A 82 -5.04 6.44 -9.25
CA GLU A 82 -6.13 7.30 -8.80
C GLU A 82 -7.44 6.55 -8.49
N SER A 83 -7.58 5.32 -8.99
CA SER A 83 -8.72 4.43 -8.66
C SER A 83 -8.69 3.90 -7.22
N LEU A 84 -7.55 4.06 -6.51
CA LEU A 84 -7.36 3.45 -5.20
C LEU A 84 -8.28 4.10 -4.15
N GLN A 85 -9.07 3.28 -3.48
CA GLN A 85 -10.02 3.68 -2.45
C GLN A 85 -9.57 3.26 -1.04
N SER A 86 -8.86 2.14 -0.94
CA SER A 86 -8.39 1.61 0.34
C SER A 86 -6.90 1.25 0.26
N LEU A 87 -6.14 1.75 1.23
CA LEU A 87 -4.71 1.51 1.34
C LEU A 87 -4.35 1.08 2.76
N THR A 88 -3.68 -0.07 2.89
CA THR A 88 -3.09 -0.52 4.15
C THR A 88 -1.58 -0.56 4.01
N LEU A 89 -0.89 0.10 4.94
CA LEU A 89 0.56 0.26 4.97
C LEU A 89 1.13 -0.25 6.29
N ASP A 90 1.95 -1.28 6.27
CA ASP A 90 2.75 -1.68 7.45
C ASP A 90 4.20 -1.19 7.28
N ILE A 91 4.41 0.10 7.51
CA ILE A 91 5.70 0.76 7.34
C ILE A 91 6.50 0.64 8.62
N ARG A 92 7.61 -0.08 8.56
CA ARG A 92 8.53 -0.25 9.69
C ARG A 92 9.76 0.66 9.65
N ASN A 93 10.12 1.11 8.46
CA ASN A 93 11.33 1.90 8.29
C ASN A 93 11.07 3.37 8.65
N PRO A 94 11.75 3.93 9.67
CA PRO A 94 11.61 5.35 10.02
C PRO A 94 12.05 6.30 8.90
N GLY A 95 12.81 5.82 7.93
CA GLY A 95 13.18 6.59 6.73
C GLY A 95 12.13 6.58 5.61
N CYS A 96 11.09 5.76 5.73
CA CYS A 96 10.00 5.76 4.76
C CYS A 96 9.02 6.90 5.08
N GLN A 97 9.27 8.07 4.52
CA GLN A 97 8.38 9.20 4.70
C GLN A 97 7.20 9.12 3.72
N LEU A 98 6.01 9.26 4.27
CA LEU A 98 4.81 9.58 3.49
C LEU A 98 4.92 11.05 3.06
N LEU A 99 5.42 11.26 1.86
CA LEU A 99 5.57 12.62 1.33
C LEU A 99 4.20 13.21 0.97
N ALA A 100 4.08 14.52 1.16
CA ALA A 100 2.89 15.25 0.71
C ALA A 100 2.62 14.99 -0.79
N GLY A 101 1.38 14.65 -1.13
CA GLY A 101 0.97 14.37 -2.52
C GLY A 101 1.24 12.96 -3.03
N THR A 102 1.65 12.02 -2.17
CA THR A 102 1.82 10.60 -2.57
C THR A 102 0.52 9.80 -2.53
N LEU A 103 -0.49 10.28 -1.80
CA LEU A 103 -1.79 9.61 -1.69
C LEU A 103 -2.72 10.04 -2.82
N PRO A 104 -3.41 9.08 -3.49
CA PRO A 104 -4.33 9.38 -4.58
C PRO A 104 -5.58 10.15 -4.08
N SER A 105 -6.13 11.01 -4.95
CA SER A 105 -7.22 11.91 -4.62
C SER A 105 -8.55 11.21 -4.28
N ASN A 106 -8.73 9.95 -4.70
CA ASN A 106 -9.93 9.15 -4.44
C ASN A 106 -9.81 8.22 -3.22
N LEU A 107 -8.72 8.30 -2.45
CA LEU A 107 -8.51 7.44 -1.29
C LEU A 107 -9.53 7.75 -0.19
N ARG A 108 -10.28 6.74 0.25
CA ARG A 108 -11.33 6.84 1.27
C ARG A 108 -10.90 6.24 2.61
N SER A 109 -10.07 5.20 2.58
CA SER A 109 -9.63 4.50 3.78
C SER A 109 -8.12 4.34 3.77
N LEU A 110 -7.48 4.75 4.86
CA LEU A 110 -6.04 4.58 5.08
C LEU A 110 -5.83 3.88 6.43
N THR A 111 -5.16 2.73 6.42
CA THR A 111 -4.83 1.97 7.62
C THR A 111 -3.33 1.84 7.76
N PHE A 112 -2.82 2.26 8.88
CA PHE A 112 -1.43 2.05 9.26
C PHE A 112 -1.27 0.75 10.05
N GLY A 113 -0.30 -0.06 9.66
CA GLY A 113 -0.02 -1.36 10.28
C GLY A 113 0.65 -1.26 11.66
N PRO A 114 0.85 -2.40 12.35
CA PRO A 114 1.10 -2.49 13.79
C PRO A 114 2.30 -1.70 14.33
N ARG A 115 3.23 -1.31 13.47
CA ARG A 115 4.49 -0.65 13.90
C ARG A 115 4.69 0.75 13.32
N PHE A 116 3.66 1.27 12.73
CA PHE A 116 3.70 2.65 12.25
C PHE A 116 3.73 3.61 13.44
N ASN A 117 4.81 4.38 13.54
CA ASN A 117 4.97 5.41 14.57
C ASN A 117 5.75 6.61 14.01
N GLN A 118 5.33 7.12 12.86
CA GLN A 118 5.95 8.29 12.22
C GLN A 118 5.10 9.54 12.43
N SER A 119 5.76 10.71 12.48
CA SER A 119 5.07 11.98 12.50
C SER A 119 4.25 12.19 11.21
N LEU A 120 3.04 12.69 11.38
CA LEU A 120 2.15 13.08 10.29
C LEU A 120 2.19 14.60 10.00
N GLN A 121 3.08 15.31 10.66
CA GLN A 121 3.22 16.74 10.48
C GLN A 121 3.53 17.10 9.02
N GLY A 122 2.79 18.06 8.47
CA GLY A 122 2.95 18.46 7.08
C GLY A 122 2.40 17.48 6.04
N MET A 123 1.78 16.38 6.48
CA MET A 123 1.11 15.45 5.59
C MET A 123 -0.20 16.05 5.05
N ASN A 124 -0.43 15.92 3.75
CA ASN A 124 -1.67 16.32 3.12
C ASN A 124 -2.50 15.08 2.83
N PHE A 125 -3.57 14.90 3.60
CA PHE A 125 -4.56 13.86 3.34
C PHE A 125 -5.51 14.30 2.23
N PRO A 126 -5.92 13.38 1.33
CA PRO A 126 -6.92 13.71 0.32
C PRO A 126 -8.28 14.04 0.96
N THR A 127 -9.02 14.96 0.37
CA THR A 127 -10.33 15.40 0.88
C THR A 127 -11.39 14.28 0.86
N SER A 128 -11.16 13.24 0.07
CA SER A 128 -11.99 12.03 0.00
C SER A 128 -11.83 11.09 1.19
N LEU A 129 -10.78 11.28 2.03
CA LEU A 129 -10.48 10.37 3.13
C LEU A 129 -11.55 10.48 4.23
N THR A 130 -12.23 9.38 4.50
CA THR A 130 -13.29 9.27 5.50
C THR A 130 -12.93 8.35 6.66
N CYS A 131 -11.95 7.46 6.48
CA CYS A 131 -11.53 6.51 7.50
C CYS A 131 -10.01 6.50 7.62
N LEU A 132 -9.52 6.73 8.83
CA LEU A 132 -8.09 6.66 9.15
C LEU A 132 -7.90 5.79 10.39
N THR A 133 -7.12 4.73 10.25
CA THR A 133 -6.86 3.80 11.35
C THR A 133 -5.39 3.79 11.69
N PHE A 134 -5.09 4.00 12.95
CA PHE A 134 -3.75 3.88 13.51
C PHE A 134 -3.56 2.52 14.18
N SER A 135 -2.33 2.11 14.26
CA SER A 135 -1.94 0.89 14.95
C SER A 135 -1.71 1.09 16.44
N THR A 136 -1.48 -0.01 17.14
CA THR A 136 -1.20 -0.04 18.59
C THR A 136 0.04 0.71 19.01
N ASP A 137 1.05 0.81 18.12
CA ASP A 137 2.35 1.42 18.45
C ASP A 137 2.39 2.94 18.14
N PHE A 138 1.32 3.48 17.54
CA PHE A 138 1.29 4.90 17.18
C PHE A 138 1.19 5.79 18.41
N ASN A 139 2.24 6.61 18.63
CA ASN A 139 2.35 7.53 19.75
C ASN A 139 3.00 8.87 19.33
N GLN A 140 2.58 9.41 18.18
CA GLN A 140 3.06 10.71 17.72
C GLN A 140 2.04 11.79 17.99
N SER A 141 2.54 13.04 18.17
CA SER A 141 1.64 14.21 18.26
C SER A 141 0.82 14.33 16.98
N LEU A 142 -0.46 14.64 17.17
CA LEU A 142 -1.39 14.95 16.11
C LEU A 142 -1.60 16.47 15.95
N GLU A 143 -0.83 17.27 16.70
CA GLU A 143 -0.80 18.72 16.52
C GLU A 143 -0.29 19.09 15.13
N GLN A 144 -0.81 20.13 14.54
CA GLN A 144 -0.43 20.63 13.22
C GLN A 144 -0.66 19.64 12.06
N VAL A 145 -1.51 18.63 12.26
CA VAL A 145 -1.97 17.74 11.19
C VAL A 145 -3.20 18.37 10.52
N ASN A 146 -3.13 18.54 9.20
CA ASN A 146 -4.27 19.05 8.41
C ASN A 146 -5.25 17.91 8.12
N TRP A 147 -6.32 17.82 8.91
CA TRP A 147 -7.34 16.80 8.76
C TRP A 147 -8.31 17.10 7.63
N PRO A 148 -8.70 16.13 6.80
CA PRO A 148 -9.77 16.32 5.83
C PRO A 148 -11.13 16.43 6.54
N ASN A 149 -12.00 17.31 6.02
CA ASN A 149 -13.30 17.58 6.64
C ASN A 149 -14.26 16.39 6.70
N GLY A 150 -14.02 15.36 5.89
CA GLY A 150 -14.85 14.16 5.81
C GLY A 150 -14.45 13.02 6.75
N LEU A 151 -13.40 13.19 7.57
CA LEU A 151 -12.89 12.13 8.44
C LEU A 151 -13.90 11.81 9.57
N GLN A 152 -14.17 10.50 9.75
CA GLN A 152 -15.08 9.95 10.74
C GLN A 152 -14.36 9.08 11.75
#